data_9372dedbdf1e3e1d0f9ba251f7b4a4bd
#
_entry.id   9372dedbdf1e3e1d0f9ba251f7b4a4bd
#
_cell.length_a   1.000
_cell.length_b   1.000
_cell.length_c   1.000
_cell.angle_alpha   90.00
_cell.angle_beta   90.00
_cell.angle_gamma   90.00
#
_symmetry.space_group_name_H-M   'P 1'
#
loop_
_entity.id
_entity.type
_entity.pdbx_description
1 polymer ?
#
loop_
_entity_poly.entity_id
_entity_poly.type
_entity_poly.pdbx_seq_one_letter_code
_entity_poly.pdbx_strand_id
1 'polypeptide(L)'
;EEVKPQRPFQTLLIELQLEADIRPTEAPKLLKSDFKEDHILVRVAIQKNRSKGIKVKDKIIPITPFIQSIIDDLNHYYKLNPQYNFVPWAFPSTRINLEKLVVDPGYAQENSCHIQDVSETFELIRGKLGVDCSLKTLRKTMLSQRVEAERDLGKTEDEAIETVSDSTHPGNPQTIKTHYYKPSVKNQIKRAKQLSKVIQMKRDS
;
A
#
# COMPACT_ATOMS: atom_id res chain seq x y z
N GLU A 1 -2.18 -11.20 14.92
CA GLU A 1 -2.94 -10.72 16.11
C GLU A 1 -2.06 -10.49 17.35
N GLU A 2 -1.07 -11.33 17.68
CA GLU A 2 -0.24 -11.17 18.89
C GLU A 2 0.75 -9.98 18.86
N VAL A 3 1.14 -9.47 17.69
CA VAL A 3 2.05 -8.32 17.56
C VAL A 3 1.30 -7.00 17.63
N LYS A 4 0.05 -6.96 17.17
CA LYS A 4 -0.77 -5.76 17.09
C LYS A 4 -0.98 -5.04 18.43
N PRO A 5 -1.23 -5.73 19.57
CA PRO A 5 -1.37 -5.06 20.87
C PRO A 5 -0.10 -4.38 21.37
N GLN A 6 1.08 -4.89 20.98
CA GLN A 6 2.36 -4.36 21.42
C GLN A 6 2.86 -3.20 20.54
N ARG A 7 2.52 -3.24 19.25
CA ARG A 7 2.95 -2.27 18.22
C ARG A 7 1.79 -1.90 17.29
N PRO A 8 0.70 -1.32 17.82
CA PRO A 8 -0.54 -1.13 17.08
C PRO A 8 -0.36 -0.30 15.82
N PHE A 9 0.25 0.87 15.93
CA PHE A 9 0.41 1.78 14.79
C PHE A 9 1.32 1.21 13.70
N GLN A 10 2.38 0.49 14.06
CA GLN A 10 3.28 -0.15 13.10
C GLN A 10 2.58 -1.30 12.37
N THR A 11 1.79 -2.10 13.08
CA THR A 11 1.04 -3.22 12.48
C THR A 11 -0.02 -2.70 11.53
N LEU A 12 -0.83 -1.73 11.96
CA LEU A 12 -1.85 -1.11 11.11
C LEU A 12 -1.25 -0.42 9.88
N LEU A 13 -0.05 0.19 10.03
CA LEU A 13 0.67 0.77 8.92
C LEU A 13 1.10 -0.29 7.89
N ILE A 14 1.60 -1.44 8.35
CA ILE A 14 1.96 -2.58 7.48
C ILE A 14 0.71 -3.10 6.77
N GLU A 15 -0.39 -3.33 7.50
CA GLU A 15 -1.66 -3.78 6.94
C GLU A 15 -2.15 -2.82 5.83
N LEU A 16 -2.14 -1.51 6.12
CA LEU A 16 -2.53 -0.50 5.14
C LEU A 16 -1.60 -0.46 3.92
N GLN A 17 -0.28 -0.59 4.12
CA GLN A 17 0.69 -0.62 3.02
C GLN A 17 0.43 -1.80 2.07
N LEU A 18 0.09 -2.95 2.61
CA LEU A 18 -0.17 -4.14 1.82
C LEU A 18 -1.52 -4.04 1.10
N GLU A 19 -2.58 -3.65 1.82
CA GLU A 19 -3.92 -3.55 1.24
C GLU A 19 -4.05 -2.44 0.21
N ALA A 20 -3.56 -1.26 0.52
CA ALA A 20 -3.67 -0.08 -0.35
C ALA A 20 -2.52 0.07 -1.36
N ASP A 21 -1.54 -0.82 -1.33
CA ASP A 21 -0.30 -0.74 -2.13
C ASP A 21 0.40 0.63 -2.01
N ILE A 22 0.39 1.23 -0.82
CA ILE A 22 1.10 2.47 -0.55
C ILE A 22 2.59 2.15 -0.33
N ARG A 23 3.47 2.98 -0.90
CA ARG A 23 4.91 2.75 -0.74
C ARG A 23 5.35 2.92 0.71
N PRO A 24 6.36 2.15 1.18
CA PRO A 24 6.92 2.31 2.53
C PRO A 24 7.38 3.72 2.87
N THR A 25 7.73 4.53 1.87
CA THR A 25 8.13 5.94 2.05
C THR A 25 6.97 6.92 2.06
N GLU A 26 5.78 6.51 1.60
CA GLU A 26 4.57 7.33 1.50
C GLU A 26 3.66 7.11 2.72
N ALA A 27 3.39 5.86 3.07
CA ALA A 27 2.43 5.49 4.11
C ALA A 27 2.72 6.12 5.49
N PRO A 28 3.96 6.18 5.99
CA PRO A 28 4.26 6.83 7.27
C PRO A 28 3.94 8.33 7.29
N LYS A 29 3.89 8.96 6.13
CA LYS A 29 3.64 10.40 5.96
C LYS A 29 2.18 10.77 5.78
N LEU A 30 1.28 9.81 5.89
CA LEU A 30 -0.16 10.07 5.86
C LEU A 30 -0.57 10.93 7.06
N LEU A 31 -1.30 11.99 6.80
CA LEU A 31 -1.94 12.80 7.80
C LEU A 31 -3.33 12.24 8.14
N LYS A 32 -3.83 12.52 9.33
CA LYS A 32 -5.23 12.21 9.68
C LYS A 32 -6.20 12.86 8.71
N SER A 33 -5.88 14.08 8.24
CA SER A 33 -6.68 14.81 7.27
C SER A 33 -6.67 14.22 5.86
N ASP A 34 -5.81 13.25 5.57
CA ASP A 34 -5.77 12.56 4.28
C ASP A 34 -6.80 11.44 4.20
N PHE A 35 -7.36 11.00 5.33
CA PHE A 35 -8.45 10.05 5.41
C PHE A 35 -9.78 10.80 5.21
N LYS A 36 -10.40 10.60 4.05
CA LYS A 36 -11.70 11.18 3.67
C LYS A 36 -12.80 10.15 3.95
N GLU A 37 -14.04 10.51 3.68
CA GLU A 37 -15.19 9.64 3.89
C GLU A 37 -15.15 8.38 3.01
N ASP A 38 -14.74 8.51 1.75
CA ASP A 38 -14.76 7.46 0.74
C ASP A 38 -13.37 7.05 0.22
N HIS A 39 -12.31 7.81 0.55
CA HIS A 39 -10.97 7.54 0.05
C HIS A 39 -9.85 8.05 0.97
N ILE A 40 -8.64 7.53 0.76
CA ILE A 40 -7.40 8.05 1.33
C ILE A 40 -6.63 8.80 0.25
N LEU A 41 -6.24 10.04 0.53
CA LEU A 41 -5.40 10.85 -0.35
C LEU A 41 -3.93 10.60 -0.02
N VAL A 42 -3.19 9.91 -0.90
CA VAL A 42 -1.76 9.68 -0.75
C VAL A 42 -0.99 10.72 -1.54
N ARG A 43 -0.38 11.66 -0.84
CA ARG A 43 0.47 12.69 -1.46
C ARG A 43 1.77 12.07 -1.93
N VAL A 44 1.99 12.05 -3.23
CA VAL A 44 3.24 11.56 -3.78
C VAL A 44 4.33 12.60 -3.51
N ALA A 45 5.32 12.23 -2.67
CA ALA A 45 6.49 13.06 -2.47
C ALA A 45 7.11 13.35 -3.84
N ILE A 46 7.22 14.64 -4.20
CA ILE A 46 7.81 15.10 -5.46
C ILE A 46 9.20 14.50 -5.55
N GLN A 47 9.35 13.44 -6.34
CA GLN A 47 10.65 12.83 -6.55
C GLN A 47 11.58 13.84 -7.22
N LYS A 48 12.87 13.75 -6.91
CA LYS A 48 13.96 14.64 -7.33
C LYS A 48 14.10 14.89 -8.85
N ASN A 49 13.22 14.34 -9.68
CA ASN A 49 13.20 14.55 -11.13
C ASN A 49 12.36 15.77 -11.56
N ARG A 50 12.52 16.90 -10.87
CA ARG A 50 11.99 18.19 -11.35
C ARG A 50 12.42 18.54 -12.77
N SER A 51 13.51 17.96 -13.25
CA SER A 51 14.07 18.23 -14.60
C SER A 51 13.26 17.62 -15.76
N LYS A 52 12.30 16.73 -15.51
CA LYS A 52 11.57 16.04 -16.59
C LYS A 52 10.09 16.41 -16.72
N GLY A 53 9.61 17.43 -16.04
CA GLY A 53 8.23 17.96 -16.21
C GLY A 53 7.11 16.96 -15.88
N ILE A 54 7.38 15.84 -15.24
CA ILE A 54 6.37 14.85 -14.89
C ILE A 54 5.57 15.40 -13.72
N LYS A 55 4.32 15.82 -13.98
CA LYS A 55 3.32 16.07 -12.94
C LYS A 55 2.95 14.75 -12.30
N VAL A 56 3.51 14.46 -11.12
CA VAL A 56 3.10 13.30 -10.33
C VAL A 56 1.73 13.62 -9.75
N LYS A 57 0.72 12.82 -10.09
CA LYS A 57 -0.63 12.93 -9.51
C LYS A 57 -0.64 12.27 -8.14
N ASP A 58 -1.32 12.89 -7.18
CA ASP A 58 -1.65 12.24 -5.92
C ASP A 58 -2.47 10.97 -6.18
N LYS A 59 -2.29 9.96 -5.33
CA LYS A 59 -3.05 8.72 -5.42
C LYS A 59 -4.32 8.85 -4.61
N ILE A 60 -5.41 8.38 -5.16
CA ILE A 60 -6.69 8.23 -4.48
C ILE A 60 -6.90 6.73 -4.24
N ILE A 61 -6.98 6.32 -2.99
CA ILE A 61 -7.17 4.94 -2.57
C ILE A 61 -8.60 4.80 -2.04
N PRO A 62 -9.50 4.08 -2.72
CA PRO A 62 -10.86 3.85 -2.23
C PRO A 62 -10.84 3.12 -0.89
N ILE A 63 -11.77 3.48 0.01
CA ILE A 63 -11.94 2.79 1.30
C ILE A 63 -12.71 1.50 1.05
N THR A 64 -11.98 0.38 1.07
CA THR A 64 -12.56 -0.97 1.08
C THR A 64 -13.03 -1.33 2.48
N PRO A 65 -13.88 -2.38 2.66
CA PRO A 65 -14.25 -2.85 4.00
C PRO A 65 -13.05 -3.20 4.88
N PHE A 66 -11.96 -3.72 4.31
CA PHE A 66 -10.74 -4.02 5.05
C PHE A 66 -9.99 -2.74 5.45
N ILE A 67 -9.86 -1.76 4.55
CA ILE A 67 -9.28 -0.45 4.89
C ILE A 67 -10.13 0.24 5.97
N GLN A 68 -11.46 0.12 5.91
CA GLN A 68 -12.34 0.65 6.94
C GLN A 68 -12.04 0.02 8.30
N SER A 69 -11.83 -1.29 8.37
CA SER A 69 -11.46 -1.96 9.64
C SER A 69 -10.13 -1.44 10.20
N ILE A 70 -9.15 -1.13 9.35
CA ILE A 70 -7.89 -0.52 9.77
C ILE A 70 -8.13 0.88 10.36
N ILE A 71 -9.01 1.67 9.73
CA ILE A 71 -9.38 3.02 10.20
C ILE A 71 -10.11 2.93 11.55
N ASP A 72 -11.00 1.97 11.71
CA ASP A 72 -11.75 1.77 12.95
C ASP A 72 -10.81 1.37 14.11
N ASP A 73 -9.86 0.48 13.86
CA ASP A 73 -8.82 0.10 14.82
C ASP A 73 -7.93 1.32 15.16
N LEU A 74 -7.54 2.10 14.17
CA LEU A 74 -6.76 3.32 14.37
C LEU A 74 -7.50 4.30 15.27
N ASN A 75 -8.77 4.54 15.00
CA ASN A 75 -9.63 5.39 15.81
C ASN A 75 -9.83 4.84 17.24
N HIS A 76 -9.92 3.52 17.39
CA HIS A 76 -9.97 2.88 18.70
C HIS A 76 -8.70 3.16 19.51
N TYR A 77 -7.52 3.00 18.90
CA TYR A 77 -6.24 3.31 19.57
C TYR A 77 -6.09 4.79 19.92
N TYR A 78 -6.60 5.72 19.11
CA TYR A 78 -6.65 7.13 19.46
C TYR A 78 -7.56 7.43 20.65
N LYS A 79 -8.71 6.73 20.78
CA LYS A 79 -9.59 6.87 21.95
C LYS A 79 -8.90 6.39 23.23
N LEU A 80 -8.14 5.30 23.15
CA LEU A 80 -7.38 4.76 24.29
C LEU A 80 -6.16 5.63 24.65
N ASN A 81 -5.64 6.39 23.71
CA ASN A 81 -4.42 7.19 23.84
C ASN A 81 -4.63 8.61 23.32
N PRO A 82 -5.44 9.45 24.03
CA PRO A 82 -5.87 10.75 23.53
C PRO A 82 -4.72 11.75 23.30
N GLN A 83 -3.56 11.52 23.92
CA GLN A 83 -2.35 12.32 23.71
C GLN A 83 -1.87 12.31 22.25
N TYR A 84 -2.16 11.25 21.48
CA TYR A 84 -1.83 11.21 20.06
C TYR A 84 -2.79 12.05 19.19
N ASN A 85 -3.90 12.55 19.73
CA ASN A 85 -4.82 13.41 18.98
C ASN A 85 -4.16 14.73 18.53
N PHE A 86 -3.18 15.20 19.25
CA PHE A 86 -2.41 16.42 18.94
C PHE A 86 -1.40 16.22 17.79
N VAL A 87 -1.10 14.97 17.44
CA VAL A 87 -0.19 14.66 16.33
C VAL A 87 -0.97 14.67 15.01
N PRO A 88 -0.53 15.41 13.98
CA PRO A 88 -1.22 15.46 12.69
C PRO A 88 -1.11 14.16 11.88
N TRP A 89 -0.10 13.34 12.17
CA TRP A 89 0.19 12.09 11.45
C TRP A 89 -0.79 10.98 11.83
N ALA A 90 -1.23 10.21 10.83
CA ALA A 90 -2.11 9.07 11.05
C ALA A 90 -1.40 7.88 11.75
N PHE A 91 -0.09 7.82 11.64
CA PHE A 91 0.73 6.77 12.28
C PHE A 91 1.83 7.42 13.11
N PRO A 92 1.50 7.87 14.34
CA PRO A 92 2.44 8.54 15.21
C PRO A 92 3.54 7.58 15.70
N SER A 93 4.73 8.10 15.89
CA SER A 93 5.81 7.37 16.53
C SER A 93 5.53 7.21 18.03
N THR A 94 5.73 6.02 18.58
CA THR A 94 5.66 5.76 20.03
C THR A 94 6.85 6.35 20.80
N ARG A 95 7.86 6.87 20.09
CA ARG A 95 9.05 7.51 20.69
C ARG A 95 8.91 9.03 20.87
N ILE A 96 7.71 9.57 20.64
CA ILE A 96 7.42 11.00 20.81
C ILE A 96 7.50 11.36 22.29
N ASN A 97 8.13 12.50 22.60
CA ASN A 97 8.01 13.09 23.91
C ASN A 97 6.63 13.77 24.04
N LEU A 98 5.71 13.05 24.66
CA LEU A 98 4.30 13.48 24.79
C LEU A 98 4.15 14.73 25.67
N GLU A 99 5.03 14.94 26.64
CA GLU A 99 5.00 16.15 27.51
C GLU A 99 5.33 17.39 26.67
N LYS A 100 6.37 17.31 25.82
CA LYS A 100 6.71 18.39 24.89
C LYS A 100 5.59 18.67 23.89
N LEU A 101 4.92 17.61 23.42
CA LEU A 101 3.82 17.74 22.44
C LEU A 101 2.64 18.53 23.00
N VAL A 102 2.33 18.38 24.30
CA VAL A 102 1.24 19.12 24.97
C VAL A 102 1.59 20.59 25.14
N VAL A 103 2.87 20.90 25.41
CA VAL A 103 3.34 22.27 25.65
C VAL A 103 3.58 23.04 24.35
N ASP A 104 4.05 22.34 23.31
CA ASP A 104 4.38 22.93 22.02
C ASP A 104 3.72 22.17 20.86
N PRO A 105 2.59 22.66 20.35
CA PRO A 105 1.92 22.04 19.19
C PRO A 105 2.79 22.01 17.92
N GLY A 106 3.77 22.91 17.78
CA GLY A 106 4.73 22.91 16.66
C GLY A 106 5.73 21.76 16.72
N TYR A 107 5.99 21.22 17.90
CA TYR A 107 6.94 20.13 18.12
C TYR A 107 6.67 18.91 17.24
N ALA A 108 5.40 18.56 17.00
CA ALA A 108 5.04 17.41 16.17
C ALA A 108 5.43 17.60 14.70
N GLN A 109 5.39 18.82 14.19
CA GLN A 109 5.74 19.15 12.81
C GLN A 109 7.26 19.19 12.60
N GLU A 110 7.98 19.78 13.56
CA GLU A 110 9.42 19.98 13.48
C GLU A 110 10.20 18.65 13.66
N ASN A 111 9.68 17.73 14.48
CA ASN A 111 10.39 16.52 14.91
C ASN A 111 9.97 15.25 14.19
N SER A 112 9.27 15.34 13.04
CA SER A 112 8.87 14.17 12.24
C SER A 112 8.26 13.05 13.11
N CYS A 113 7.30 13.42 13.96
CA CYS A 113 6.69 12.54 14.97
C CYS A 113 5.82 11.40 14.38
N HIS A 114 6.16 10.93 13.21
CA HIS A 114 5.55 9.75 12.58
C HIS A 114 6.47 8.53 12.62
N ILE A 115 5.92 7.35 12.39
CA ILE A 115 6.72 6.13 12.25
C ILE A 115 7.67 6.30 11.07
N GLN A 116 8.96 6.07 11.30
CA GLN A 116 10.00 6.20 10.27
C GLN A 116 10.22 4.87 9.54
N ASP A 117 10.15 3.77 10.30
CA ASP A 117 10.44 2.42 9.82
C ASP A 117 9.56 1.38 10.52
N VAL A 118 9.17 0.36 9.76
CA VAL A 118 8.38 -0.78 10.24
C VAL A 118 9.13 -2.10 10.14
N SER A 119 10.41 -2.07 9.75
CA SER A 119 11.20 -3.29 9.48
C SER A 119 11.25 -4.21 10.69
N GLU A 120 11.52 -3.68 11.88
CA GLU A 120 11.56 -4.48 13.11
C GLU A 120 10.22 -5.16 13.42
N THR A 121 9.11 -4.42 13.25
CA THR A 121 7.77 -4.98 13.45
C THR A 121 7.45 -6.05 12.41
N PHE A 122 7.85 -5.81 11.16
CA PHE A 122 7.66 -6.79 10.10
C PHE A 122 8.49 -8.07 10.34
N GLU A 123 9.73 -7.95 10.83
CA GLU A 123 10.57 -9.09 11.22
C GLU A 123 9.90 -9.94 12.33
N LEU A 124 9.29 -9.29 13.34
CA LEU A 124 8.56 -10.00 14.38
C LEU A 124 7.35 -10.77 13.81
N ILE A 125 6.57 -10.14 12.91
CA ILE A 125 5.43 -10.77 12.25
C ILE A 125 5.91 -11.96 11.42
N ARG A 126 6.94 -11.77 10.61
CA ARG A 126 7.54 -12.80 9.75
C ARG A 126 8.04 -14.00 10.55
N GLY A 127 8.78 -13.73 11.63
CA GLY A 127 9.29 -14.77 12.53
C GLY A 127 8.17 -15.60 13.15
N LYS A 128 7.08 -14.96 13.62
CA LYS A 128 5.91 -15.67 14.19
C LYS A 128 5.15 -16.51 13.16
N LEU A 129 5.10 -16.06 11.92
CA LEU A 129 4.42 -16.78 10.83
C LEU A 129 5.30 -17.86 10.19
N GLY A 130 6.59 -17.90 10.50
CA GLY A 130 7.54 -18.84 9.89
C GLY A 130 7.73 -18.64 8.39
N VAL A 131 7.52 -17.41 7.88
CA VAL A 131 7.62 -17.10 6.45
C VAL A 131 8.89 -16.30 6.15
N ASP A 132 9.61 -16.69 5.08
CA ASP A 132 10.78 -15.95 4.62
C ASP A 132 10.43 -15.07 3.42
N CYS A 133 10.03 -13.83 3.72
CA CYS A 133 9.69 -12.84 2.70
C CYS A 133 10.02 -11.43 3.18
N SER A 134 10.16 -10.49 2.25
CA SER A 134 10.29 -9.05 2.55
C SER A 134 8.97 -8.32 2.27
N LEU A 135 8.76 -7.12 2.85
CA LEU A 135 7.64 -6.24 2.49
C LEU A 135 7.58 -5.96 0.99
N LYS A 136 8.75 -5.84 0.34
CA LYS A 136 8.85 -5.67 -1.11
C LYS A 136 8.32 -6.92 -1.85
N THR A 137 8.63 -8.10 -1.36
CA THR A 137 8.14 -9.37 -1.95
C THR A 137 6.64 -9.49 -1.80
N LEU A 138 6.10 -9.22 -0.59
CA LEU A 138 4.66 -9.24 -0.35
C LEU A 138 3.94 -8.24 -1.25
N ARG A 139 4.43 -7.01 -1.37
CA ARG A 139 3.87 -6.00 -2.27
C ARG A 139 3.83 -6.49 -3.71
N LYS A 140 4.90 -7.12 -4.20
CA LYS A 140 4.92 -7.73 -5.55
C LYS A 140 3.83 -8.78 -5.71
N THR A 141 3.67 -9.64 -4.70
CA THR A 141 2.65 -10.69 -4.71
C THR A 141 1.24 -10.08 -4.75
N MET A 142 0.97 -9.10 -3.90
CA MET A 142 -0.34 -8.41 -3.85
C MET A 142 -0.68 -7.75 -5.19
N LEU A 143 0.26 -7.03 -5.79
CA LEU A 143 0.06 -6.41 -7.10
C LEU A 143 -0.20 -7.44 -8.21
N SER A 144 0.57 -8.54 -8.21
CA SER A 144 0.32 -9.63 -9.16
C SER A 144 -1.06 -10.24 -8.97
N GLN A 145 -1.49 -10.48 -7.74
CA GLN A 145 -2.83 -11.00 -7.44
C GLN A 145 -3.94 -10.06 -7.88
N ARG A 146 -3.77 -8.73 -7.71
CA ARG A 146 -4.75 -7.75 -8.19
C ARG A 146 -4.88 -7.75 -9.69
N VAL A 147 -3.77 -7.79 -10.43
CA VAL A 147 -3.81 -7.92 -11.90
C VAL A 147 -4.52 -9.21 -12.31
N GLU A 148 -4.24 -10.33 -11.62
CA GLU A 148 -4.92 -11.60 -11.90
C GLU A 148 -6.43 -11.52 -11.59
N ALA A 149 -6.83 -10.87 -10.50
CA ALA A 149 -8.23 -10.66 -10.15
C ALA A 149 -8.96 -9.83 -11.21
N GLU A 150 -8.38 -8.75 -11.70
CA GLU A 150 -8.94 -7.95 -12.80
C GLU A 150 -9.07 -8.76 -14.10
N ARG A 151 -8.15 -9.68 -14.37
CA ARG A 151 -8.24 -10.60 -15.51
C ARG A 151 -9.33 -11.65 -15.33
N ASP A 152 -9.53 -12.14 -14.12
CA ASP A 152 -10.64 -13.09 -13.83
C ASP A 152 -12.00 -12.41 -13.97
N LEU A 153 -12.09 -11.08 -13.84
CA LEU A 153 -13.26 -10.25 -14.17
C LEU A 153 -13.45 -10.04 -15.69
N GLY A 154 -12.61 -10.61 -16.53
CA GLY A 154 -12.73 -10.58 -17.99
C GLY A 154 -11.87 -9.55 -18.72
N LYS A 155 -11.07 -8.75 -18.01
CA LYS A 155 -10.15 -7.80 -18.64
C LYS A 155 -8.98 -8.51 -19.34
N THR A 156 -8.49 -7.90 -20.39
CA THR A 156 -7.21 -8.28 -21.01
C THR A 156 -6.06 -8.00 -20.03
N GLU A 157 -4.89 -8.56 -20.29
CA GLU A 157 -3.70 -8.33 -19.45
C GLU A 157 -3.33 -6.84 -19.37
N ASP A 158 -3.34 -6.14 -20.49
CA ASP A 158 -2.97 -4.74 -20.55
C ASP A 158 -4.01 -3.85 -19.84
N GLU A 159 -5.32 -4.10 -20.02
CA GLU A 159 -6.39 -3.39 -19.28
C GLU A 159 -6.31 -3.65 -17.76
N ALA A 160 -6.02 -4.88 -17.35
CA ALA A 160 -5.87 -5.22 -15.94
C ALA A 160 -4.66 -4.49 -15.32
N ILE A 161 -3.54 -4.47 -16.04
CA ILE A 161 -2.32 -3.74 -15.62
C ILE A 161 -2.60 -2.24 -15.54
N GLU A 162 -3.30 -1.66 -16.51
CA GLU A 162 -3.68 -0.25 -16.51
C GLU A 162 -4.56 0.09 -15.30
N THR A 163 -5.60 -0.70 -15.06
CA THR A 163 -6.51 -0.54 -13.91
C THR A 163 -5.74 -0.55 -12.58
N VAL A 164 -4.85 -1.52 -12.38
CA VAL A 164 -4.04 -1.61 -11.15
C VAL A 164 -3.03 -0.46 -11.08
N SER A 165 -2.49 -0.03 -12.21
CA SER A 165 -1.56 1.10 -12.28
C SER A 165 -2.20 2.41 -11.85
N ASP A 166 -3.43 2.67 -12.22
CA ASP A 166 -4.12 3.93 -11.90
C ASP A 166 -4.21 4.17 -10.38
N SER A 167 -4.42 3.12 -9.60
CA SER A 167 -4.47 3.22 -8.14
C SER A 167 -3.08 3.19 -7.47
N THR A 168 -2.07 2.57 -8.08
CA THR A 168 -0.79 2.27 -7.43
C THR A 168 0.39 3.05 -7.99
N HIS A 169 0.43 3.20 -9.31
CA HIS A 169 1.49 3.88 -10.08
C HIS A 169 0.87 4.79 -11.17
N PRO A 170 0.11 5.84 -10.79
CA PRO A 170 -0.64 6.64 -11.75
C PRO A 170 0.20 7.12 -12.93
N GLY A 171 -0.26 6.79 -14.15
CA GLY A 171 0.41 7.16 -15.40
C GLY A 171 1.66 6.34 -15.76
N ASN A 172 1.91 5.21 -15.09
CA ASN A 172 3.05 4.34 -15.42
C ASN A 172 2.73 2.84 -15.35
N PRO A 173 1.84 2.30 -16.20
CA PRO A 173 1.52 0.88 -16.24
C PRO A 173 2.72 -0.01 -16.56
N GLN A 174 3.69 0.52 -17.32
CA GLN A 174 4.92 -0.20 -17.63
C GLN A 174 5.71 -0.62 -16.40
N THR A 175 5.66 0.16 -15.32
CA THR A 175 6.28 -0.21 -14.04
C THR A 175 5.66 -1.49 -13.46
N ILE A 176 4.33 -1.64 -13.52
CA ILE A 176 3.65 -2.86 -13.08
C ILE A 176 4.09 -4.04 -13.96
N LYS A 177 4.01 -3.87 -15.28
CA LYS A 177 4.35 -4.92 -16.25
C LYS A 177 5.78 -5.44 -16.10
N THR A 178 6.73 -4.55 -15.89
CA THR A 178 8.17 -4.90 -15.87
C THR A 178 8.64 -5.41 -14.50
N HIS A 179 8.15 -4.82 -13.40
CA HIS A 179 8.78 -5.02 -12.09
C HIS A 179 7.91 -5.80 -11.10
N TYR A 180 6.60 -5.80 -11.27
CA TYR A 180 5.69 -6.36 -10.28
C TYR A 180 4.90 -7.56 -10.78
N TYR A 181 4.34 -7.49 -11.99
CA TYR A 181 3.46 -8.52 -12.47
C TYR A 181 4.22 -9.76 -12.96
N LYS A 182 3.78 -10.92 -12.48
CA LYS A 182 4.15 -12.24 -13.01
C LYS A 182 2.87 -13.05 -13.18
N PRO A 183 2.52 -13.46 -14.41
CA PRO A 183 1.34 -14.29 -14.66
C PRO A 183 1.38 -15.57 -13.83
N SER A 184 0.25 -15.94 -13.25
CA SER A 184 0.12 -17.23 -12.58
C SER A 184 0.31 -18.39 -13.57
N VAL A 185 0.74 -19.56 -13.06
CA VAL A 185 0.88 -20.78 -13.88
C VAL A 185 -0.45 -21.13 -14.55
N LYS A 186 -1.58 -20.96 -13.85
CA LYS A 186 -2.94 -21.15 -14.40
C LYS A 186 -3.17 -20.30 -15.65
N ASN A 187 -2.81 -19.02 -15.59
CA ASN A 187 -2.99 -18.10 -16.72
C ASN A 187 -1.97 -18.32 -17.83
N GLN A 188 -0.75 -18.74 -17.51
CA GLN A 188 0.23 -19.18 -18.51
C GLN A 188 -0.29 -20.40 -19.31
N ILE A 189 -0.85 -21.40 -18.64
CA ILE A 189 -1.46 -22.57 -19.27
C ILE A 189 -2.66 -22.18 -20.11
N LYS A 190 -3.57 -21.31 -19.60
CA LYS A 190 -4.73 -20.81 -20.34
C LYS A 190 -4.30 -20.10 -21.62
N ARG A 191 -3.28 -19.26 -21.56
CA ARG A 191 -2.72 -18.54 -22.71
C ARG A 191 -2.10 -19.51 -23.75
N ALA A 192 -1.34 -20.49 -23.29
CA ALA A 192 -0.76 -21.51 -24.17
C ALA A 192 -1.85 -22.30 -24.91
N LYS A 193 -2.93 -22.70 -24.22
CA LYS A 193 -4.08 -23.41 -24.84
C LYS A 193 -4.81 -22.54 -25.87
N GLN A 194 -4.98 -21.23 -25.59
CA GLN A 194 -5.60 -20.30 -26.55
C GLN A 194 -4.73 -20.12 -27.79
N LEU A 195 -3.42 -19.92 -27.63
CA LEU A 195 -2.49 -19.81 -28.76
C LEU A 195 -2.48 -21.08 -29.63
N SER A 196 -2.50 -22.26 -29.00
CA SER A 196 -2.59 -23.54 -29.72
C SER A 196 -3.84 -23.62 -30.60
N LYS A 197 -5.00 -23.20 -30.07
CA LYS A 197 -6.27 -23.16 -30.86
C LYS A 197 -6.19 -22.20 -32.06
N VAL A 198 -5.63 -20.99 -31.85
CA VAL A 198 -5.49 -20.00 -32.94
C VAL A 198 -4.53 -20.49 -34.02
N ILE A 199 -3.42 -21.15 -33.62
CA ILE A 199 -2.47 -21.72 -34.57
C ILE A 199 -3.14 -22.85 -35.38
N GLN A 200 -3.97 -23.69 -34.74
CA GLN A 200 -4.65 -24.77 -35.39
C GLN A 200 -5.69 -24.25 -36.39
N MET A 201 -6.52 -23.26 -36.02
CA MET A 201 -7.48 -22.61 -36.93
C MET A 201 -6.79 -22.00 -38.15
N LYS A 202 -5.56 -21.45 -38.01
CA LYS A 202 -4.82 -20.89 -39.16
C LYS A 202 -4.17 -21.95 -40.05
N ARG A 203 -4.03 -23.20 -39.59
CA ARG A 203 -3.51 -24.30 -40.40
C ARG A 203 -4.62 -24.99 -41.22
N ASP A 204 -5.85 -24.91 -40.70
CA ASP A 204 -7.03 -25.53 -41.29
C ASP A 204 -7.76 -24.57 -42.27
N SER A 205 -7.26 -23.32 -42.42
CA SER A 205 -7.73 -22.29 -43.37
C SER A 205 -6.83 -22.21 -44.58
#